data_90da52feb80c750b947c8b1e3881f19d
#
_entry.id   90da52feb80c750b947c8b1e3881f19d
#
_cell.length_a   1.000
_cell.length_b   1.000
_cell.length_c   1.000
_cell.angle_alpha   90.00
_cell.angle_beta   90.00
_cell.angle_gamma   90.00
#
_symmetry.space_group_name_H-M   'P 1'
#
loop_
_entity.id
_entity.type
_entity.pdbx_description
1 polymer ?
#
loop_
_entity_poly.entity_id
_entity_poly.type
_entity_poly.pdbx_seq_one_letter_code
_entity_poly.pdbx_strand_id
1 'polypeptide(L)'
;MEFMMDQEGYYYFLEMNTRLQVEHPVTELVYGIDLVHWQLRIAAGEKLTLKQSRIKPRGHSIECRICAEDPAAGFLPQVGTVEVHSPPSSPGVRLDTMLYPGWEVGADYDPLLGKLVVWAENRKAAVKRMAHALEDYRILGLTTNLPFLLDVITHPAFGAGQTHTGFITEHMPAWSMPQAELPAKLAGALTINQRVPVAITTSGSTAVQSTPWQTLGSWSNS
;
A
#
# COMPACT_ATOMS: atom_id res chain seq x y z
N MET A 1 -22.30 5.73 -5.30
CA MET A 1 -23.46 4.83 -5.15
C MET A 1 -22.96 3.41 -5.38
N GLU A 2 -23.31 2.53 -4.48
CA GLU A 2 -22.88 1.13 -4.52
C GLU A 2 -24.09 0.23 -4.79
N PHE A 3 -23.87 -0.78 -5.61
CA PHE A 3 -24.89 -1.74 -6.02
C PHE A 3 -24.32 -3.15 -5.92
N MET A 4 -25.16 -4.10 -5.54
CA MET A 4 -24.93 -5.52 -5.76
C MET A 4 -25.51 -5.92 -7.12
N MET A 5 -24.82 -6.77 -7.85
CA MET A 5 -25.32 -7.34 -9.10
C MET A 5 -25.35 -8.87 -8.97
N ASP A 6 -26.46 -9.49 -9.34
CA ASP A 6 -26.59 -10.95 -9.39
C ASP A 6 -26.05 -11.53 -10.71
N GLN A 7 -26.12 -12.86 -10.83
CA GLN A 7 -25.64 -13.58 -12.02
C GLN A 7 -26.51 -13.31 -13.26
N GLU A 8 -27.76 -12.94 -13.06
CA GLU A 8 -28.74 -12.59 -14.10
C GLU A 8 -28.59 -11.15 -14.59
N GLY A 9 -27.77 -10.32 -13.90
CA GLY A 9 -27.49 -8.94 -14.26
C GLY A 9 -28.45 -7.92 -13.65
N TYR A 10 -29.28 -8.30 -12.67
CA TYR A 10 -30.06 -7.36 -11.88
C TYR A 10 -29.17 -6.71 -10.80
N TYR A 11 -29.38 -5.39 -10.56
CA TYR A 11 -28.65 -4.69 -9.52
C TYR A 11 -29.56 -4.13 -8.45
N TYR A 12 -29.05 -4.25 -7.23
CA TYR A 12 -29.72 -3.86 -6.01
C TYR A 12 -28.91 -2.76 -5.35
N PHE A 13 -29.58 -1.63 -5.04
CA PHE A 13 -28.94 -0.52 -4.34
C PHE A 13 -28.49 -0.95 -2.94
N LEU A 14 -27.24 -0.64 -2.58
CA LEU A 14 -26.71 -0.84 -1.24
C LEU A 14 -26.66 0.48 -0.48
N GLU A 15 -25.81 1.40 -0.92
CA GLU A 15 -25.58 2.67 -0.23
C GLU A 15 -25.09 3.77 -1.17
N MET A 16 -25.07 4.99 -0.63
CA MET A 16 -24.44 6.14 -1.27
C MET A 16 -23.37 6.70 -0.33
N ASN A 17 -22.10 6.63 -0.74
CA ASN A 17 -21.00 7.30 -0.08
C ASN A 17 -20.94 8.75 -0.55
N THR A 18 -21.33 9.70 0.31
CA THR A 18 -21.32 11.14 0.02
C THR A 18 -19.98 11.82 0.36
N ARG A 19 -18.91 11.10 0.21
CA ARG A 19 -17.52 11.48 0.49
C ARG A 19 -16.59 10.94 -0.57
N LEU A 20 -15.34 11.41 -0.56
CA LEU A 20 -14.28 10.76 -1.32
C LEU A 20 -14.05 9.34 -0.79
N GLN A 21 -13.99 8.37 -1.67
CA GLN A 21 -13.73 6.97 -1.27
C GLN A 21 -12.23 6.71 -1.05
N VAL A 22 -11.91 5.73 -0.22
CA VAL A 22 -10.51 5.34 0.05
C VAL A 22 -9.82 4.95 -1.25
N GLU A 23 -10.52 4.22 -2.11
CA GLU A 23 -10.02 3.65 -3.37
C GLU A 23 -10.04 4.61 -4.57
N HIS A 24 -10.29 5.93 -4.37
CA HIS A 24 -10.24 6.90 -5.47
C HIS A 24 -8.92 6.89 -6.27
N PRO A 25 -7.75 6.55 -5.71
CA PRO A 25 -6.50 6.50 -6.46
C PRO A 25 -6.52 5.53 -7.64
N VAL A 26 -7.31 4.45 -7.57
CA VAL A 26 -7.48 3.52 -8.70
C VAL A 26 -8.04 4.27 -9.92
N THR A 27 -9.06 5.09 -9.71
CA THR A 27 -9.65 5.94 -10.75
C THR A 27 -8.64 6.98 -11.24
N GLU A 28 -7.95 7.64 -10.31
CA GLU A 28 -6.96 8.68 -10.65
C GLU A 28 -5.86 8.13 -11.57
N LEU A 29 -5.28 6.98 -11.22
CA LEU A 29 -4.19 6.38 -11.99
C LEU A 29 -4.65 5.85 -13.35
N VAL A 30 -5.85 5.27 -13.44
CA VAL A 30 -6.38 4.74 -14.71
C VAL A 30 -6.78 5.85 -15.68
N TYR A 31 -7.31 6.96 -15.18
CA TYR A 31 -7.83 8.05 -16.02
C TYR A 31 -6.87 9.25 -16.12
N GLY A 32 -5.83 9.31 -15.30
CA GLY A 32 -4.89 10.43 -15.25
C GLY A 32 -5.53 11.73 -14.76
N ILE A 33 -6.38 11.63 -13.74
CA ILE A 33 -7.14 12.74 -13.15
C ILE A 33 -6.87 12.76 -11.65
N ASP A 34 -6.54 13.92 -11.10
CA ASP A 34 -6.46 14.14 -9.65
C ASP A 34 -7.84 14.61 -9.15
N LEU A 35 -8.57 13.72 -8.49
CA LEU A 35 -9.92 13.99 -8.00
C LEU A 35 -9.92 15.01 -6.85
N VAL A 36 -8.95 14.91 -5.93
CA VAL A 36 -8.83 15.81 -4.79
C VAL A 36 -8.52 17.24 -5.28
N HIS A 37 -7.58 17.36 -6.20
CA HIS A 37 -7.25 18.65 -6.82
C HIS A 37 -8.49 19.28 -7.49
N TRP A 38 -9.27 18.49 -8.23
CA TRP A 38 -10.51 18.99 -8.84
C TRP A 38 -11.58 19.37 -7.83
N GLN A 39 -11.73 18.65 -6.72
CA GLN A 39 -12.63 19.04 -5.65
C GLN A 39 -12.25 20.39 -5.07
N LEU A 40 -10.96 20.64 -4.80
CA LEU A 40 -10.46 21.92 -4.29
C LEU A 40 -10.72 23.07 -5.27
N ARG A 41 -10.45 22.87 -6.55
CA ARG A 41 -10.67 23.85 -7.61
C ARG A 41 -12.16 24.23 -7.73
N ILE A 42 -13.03 23.22 -7.74
CA ILE A 42 -14.48 23.45 -7.80
C ILE A 42 -14.98 24.18 -6.55
N ALA A 43 -14.48 23.79 -5.37
CA ALA A 43 -14.80 24.48 -4.11
C ALA A 43 -14.32 25.93 -4.10
N ALA A 44 -13.22 26.25 -4.80
CA ALA A 44 -12.74 27.60 -5.04
C ALA A 44 -13.56 28.39 -6.09
N GLY A 45 -14.61 27.81 -6.65
CA GLY A 45 -15.49 28.44 -7.64
C GLY A 45 -15.08 28.25 -9.10
N GLU A 46 -14.07 27.44 -9.39
CA GLU A 46 -13.67 27.15 -10.76
C GLU A 46 -14.68 26.21 -11.45
N LYS A 47 -14.86 26.42 -12.74
CA LYS A 47 -15.71 25.54 -13.56
C LYS A 47 -14.95 24.25 -13.92
N LEU A 48 -15.65 23.12 -13.85
CA LEU A 48 -15.12 21.84 -14.34
C LEU A 48 -14.88 21.91 -15.86
N THR A 49 -13.63 21.84 -16.27
CA THR A 49 -13.23 21.92 -17.69
C THR A 49 -12.97 20.56 -18.32
N LEU A 50 -13.08 19.47 -17.54
CA LEU A 50 -12.94 18.12 -18.05
C LEU A 50 -14.11 17.78 -19.00
N LYS A 51 -13.76 17.27 -20.17
CA LYS A 51 -14.77 16.80 -21.15
C LYS A 51 -14.86 15.27 -21.07
N GLN A 52 -16.03 14.73 -20.81
CA GLN A 52 -16.28 13.29 -20.71
C GLN A 52 -15.72 12.50 -21.90
N SER A 53 -15.83 13.05 -23.11
CA SER A 53 -15.32 12.41 -24.33
C SER A 53 -13.79 12.23 -24.37
N ARG A 54 -13.04 12.99 -23.58
CA ARG A 54 -11.56 12.92 -23.47
C ARG A 54 -11.07 12.01 -22.35
N ILE A 55 -11.98 11.65 -21.42
CA ILE A 55 -11.66 10.77 -20.29
C ILE A 55 -11.69 9.33 -20.79
N LYS A 56 -10.54 8.72 -20.97
CA LYS A 56 -10.38 7.34 -21.46
C LYS A 56 -9.53 6.55 -20.46
N PRO A 57 -9.94 5.31 -20.13
CA PRO A 57 -9.14 4.48 -19.24
C PRO A 57 -7.83 4.07 -19.95
N ARG A 58 -6.72 4.04 -19.19
CA ARG A 58 -5.41 3.60 -19.64
C ARG A 58 -4.79 2.68 -18.60
N GLY A 59 -4.40 1.49 -19.04
CA GLY A 59 -3.79 0.50 -18.16
C GLY A 59 -4.76 -0.10 -17.16
N HIS A 60 -4.21 -0.54 -16.04
CA HIS A 60 -4.92 -1.17 -14.95
C HIS A 60 -4.31 -0.76 -13.62
N SER A 61 -5.13 -0.51 -12.62
CA SER A 61 -4.69 -0.17 -11.27
C SER A 61 -5.29 -1.14 -10.26
N ILE A 62 -4.53 -1.42 -9.21
CA ILE A 62 -4.95 -2.23 -8.06
C ILE A 62 -4.59 -1.45 -6.81
N GLU A 63 -5.50 -1.45 -5.84
CA GLU A 63 -5.26 -0.90 -4.51
C GLU A 63 -5.41 -1.99 -3.45
N CYS A 64 -4.50 -1.99 -2.47
CA CYS A 64 -4.58 -2.79 -1.26
C CYS A 64 -4.66 -1.86 -0.05
N ARG A 65 -5.67 -2.05 0.79
CA ARG A 65 -5.76 -1.40 2.10
C ARG A 65 -4.89 -2.15 3.08
N ILE A 66 -3.85 -1.49 3.58
CA ILE A 66 -2.95 -2.06 4.57
C ILE A 66 -3.51 -1.74 5.95
N CYS A 67 -3.86 -2.78 6.70
CA CYS A 67 -4.53 -2.65 7.98
C CYS A 67 -3.72 -3.33 9.10
N ALA A 68 -3.80 -2.75 10.31
CA ALA A 68 -3.34 -3.37 11.55
C ALA A 68 -4.38 -4.41 11.99
N GLU A 69 -4.36 -5.57 11.37
CA GLU A 69 -5.32 -6.66 11.58
C GLU A 69 -4.61 -8.00 11.56
N ASP A 70 -5.12 -8.97 12.32
CA ASP A 70 -4.66 -10.35 12.27
C ASP A 70 -5.63 -11.21 11.42
N PRO A 71 -5.30 -11.51 10.17
CA PRO A 71 -6.17 -12.32 9.32
C PRO A 71 -6.34 -13.76 9.84
N ALA A 72 -5.35 -14.32 10.55
CA ALA A 72 -5.43 -15.67 11.13
C ALA A 72 -6.39 -15.72 12.33
N ALA A 73 -6.61 -14.58 12.98
CA ALA A 73 -7.57 -14.42 14.08
C ALA A 73 -8.89 -13.76 13.65
N GLY A 74 -9.31 -13.95 12.40
CA GLY A 74 -10.56 -13.41 11.87
C GLY A 74 -10.54 -11.89 11.67
N PHE A 75 -9.39 -11.33 11.32
CA PHE A 75 -9.17 -9.89 11.07
C PHE A 75 -9.39 -9.03 12.30
N LEU A 76 -9.06 -9.56 13.49
CA LEU A 76 -9.10 -8.76 14.72
C LEU A 76 -8.13 -7.58 14.62
N PRO A 77 -8.60 -6.35 14.94
CA PRO A 77 -7.74 -5.17 14.98
C PRO A 77 -6.55 -5.36 15.92
N GLN A 78 -5.41 -4.86 15.52
CA GLN A 78 -4.16 -4.92 16.28
C GLN A 78 -3.76 -3.51 16.72
N VAL A 79 -3.17 -3.44 17.90
CA VAL A 79 -2.61 -2.20 18.45
C VAL A 79 -1.13 -2.41 18.76
N GLY A 80 -0.35 -1.35 18.75
CA GLY A 80 1.08 -1.43 19.04
C GLY A 80 1.86 -0.28 18.44
N THR A 81 3.16 -0.29 18.64
CA THR A 81 4.06 0.73 18.11
C THR A 81 4.69 0.24 16.81
N VAL A 82 4.69 1.08 15.80
CA VAL A 82 5.42 0.83 14.54
C VAL A 82 6.92 1.00 14.82
N GLU A 83 7.65 -0.09 14.95
CA GLU A 83 9.09 -0.05 15.18
C GLU A 83 9.88 0.19 13.89
N VAL A 84 9.42 -0.42 12.79
CA VAL A 84 10.03 -0.27 11.48
C VAL A 84 8.95 0.00 10.45
N HIS A 85 9.19 1.00 9.61
CA HIS A 85 8.41 1.30 8.42
C HIS A 85 9.35 1.45 7.22
N SER A 86 9.32 0.50 6.31
CA SER A 86 10.07 0.51 5.06
C SER A 86 9.09 0.35 3.88
N PRO A 87 8.65 1.47 3.30
CA PRO A 87 7.69 1.44 2.20
C PRO A 87 8.33 0.93 0.91
N PRO A 88 7.54 0.28 0.03
CA PRO A 88 8.00 -0.08 -1.30
C PRO A 88 8.23 1.19 -2.13
N SER A 89 9.29 1.18 -2.94
CA SER A 89 9.63 2.31 -3.81
C SER A 89 10.02 1.81 -5.18
N SER A 90 9.10 1.91 -6.14
CA SER A 90 9.37 1.57 -7.55
C SER A 90 8.43 2.33 -8.50
N PRO A 91 8.79 2.48 -9.79
CA PRO A 91 7.93 3.14 -10.76
C PRO A 91 6.53 2.49 -10.86
N GLY A 92 5.48 3.32 -10.81
CA GLY A 92 4.10 2.87 -10.85
C GLY A 92 3.57 2.31 -9.54
N VAL A 93 4.26 2.58 -8.43
CA VAL A 93 3.81 2.31 -7.06
C VAL A 93 3.57 3.65 -6.36
N ARG A 94 2.40 3.78 -5.72
CA ARG A 94 2.02 4.90 -4.86
C ARG A 94 1.64 4.32 -3.49
N LEU A 95 2.11 4.94 -2.44
CA LEU A 95 1.70 4.63 -1.08
C LEU A 95 1.19 5.91 -0.42
N ASP A 96 -0.08 5.88 -0.02
CA ASP A 96 -0.68 6.94 0.79
C ASP A 96 -0.74 6.42 2.24
N THR A 97 0.12 6.93 3.10
CA THR A 97 0.23 6.53 4.51
C THR A 97 0.70 7.68 5.38
N MET A 98 0.43 7.59 6.66
CA MET A 98 0.94 8.49 7.69
C MET A 98 1.96 7.80 8.62
N LEU A 99 2.30 6.52 8.36
CA LEU A 99 3.18 5.74 9.22
C LEU A 99 4.62 6.26 9.23
N TYR A 100 5.19 6.24 10.41
CA TYR A 100 6.63 6.43 10.66
C TYR A 100 7.05 5.59 11.88
N PRO A 101 8.35 5.25 12.01
CA PRO A 101 8.86 4.57 13.21
C PRO A 101 8.55 5.36 14.48
N GLY A 102 7.99 4.69 15.49
CA GLY A 102 7.52 5.30 16.74
C GLY A 102 6.04 5.69 16.73
N TRP A 103 5.32 5.53 15.61
CA TRP A 103 3.88 5.76 15.58
C TRP A 103 3.14 4.72 16.44
N GLU A 104 2.24 5.18 17.31
CA GLU A 104 1.38 4.32 18.13
C GLU A 104 0.02 4.10 17.42
N VAL A 105 -0.25 2.85 17.09
CA VAL A 105 -1.54 2.43 16.55
C VAL A 105 -2.45 2.09 17.71
N GLY A 106 -3.48 2.89 17.92
CA GLY A 106 -4.48 2.73 18.97
C GLY A 106 -5.76 2.04 18.48
N ALA A 107 -6.67 1.80 19.40
CA ALA A 107 -7.99 1.20 19.14
C ALA A 107 -9.10 2.23 18.87
N ASP A 108 -8.79 3.53 18.92
CA ASP A 108 -9.80 4.60 18.84
C ASP A 108 -10.28 4.91 17.42
N TYR A 109 -9.55 4.42 16.42
CA TYR A 109 -9.81 4.65 15.01
C TYR A 109 -9.81 3.34 14.23
N ASP A 110 -10.16 3.44 12.95
CA ASP A 110 -10.03 2.37 11.95
C ASP A 110 -8.61 1.76 11.96
N PRO A 111 -8.46 0.44 11.75
CA PRO A 111 -7.15 -0.22 11.67
C PRO A 111 -6.37 0.14 10.39
N LEU A 112 -6.88 1.01 9.52
CA LEU A 112 -6.26 1.38 8.25
C LEU A 112 -4.93 2.15 8.48
N LEU A 113 -3.83 1.55 8.07
CA LEU A 113 -2.47 2.11 8.16
C LEU A 113 -2.07 2.89 6.91
N GLY A 114 -2.64 2.52 5.79
CA GLY A 114 -2.36 3.13 4.50
C GLY A 114 -2.97 2.37 3.35
N LYS A 115 -2.82 2.92 2.15
CA LYS A 115 -3.25 2.27 0.91
C LYS A 115 -2.09 2.22 -0.06
N LEU A 116 -1.80 1.00 -0.48
CA LEU A 116 -0.80 0.70 -1.49
C LEU A 116 -1.50 0.58 -2.84
N VAL A 117 -1.10 1.40 -3.79
CA VAL A 117 -1.73 1.49 -5.10
C VAL A 117 -0.68 1.28 -6.18
N VAL A 118 -0.98 0.44 -7.15
CA VAL A 118 -0.11 0.24 -8.31
C VAL A 118 -0.86 0.52 -9.60
N TRP A 119 -0.10 0.93 -10.61
CA TRP A 119 -0.58 1.05 -11.98
C TRP A 119 0.35 0.31 -12.93
N ALA A 120 -0.21 -0.35 -13.93
CA ALA A 120 0.53 -0.96 -15.03
C ALA A 120 -0.29 -0.91 -16.33
N GLU A 121 0.32 -1.30 -17.44
CA GLU A 121 -0.28 -1.28 -18.77
C GLU A 121 -1.47 -2.26 -18.94
N ASN A 122 -1.54 -3.31 -18.11
CA ASN A 122 -2.62 -4.27 -18.10
C ASN A 122 -2.75 -4.96 -16.72
N ARG A 123 -3.84 -5.72 -16.51
CA ARG A 123 -4.11 -6.41 -15.25
C ARG A 123 -2.98 -7.36 -14.82
N LYS A 124 -2.43 -8.17 -15.75
CA LYS A 124 -1.37 -9.14 -15.44
C LYS A 124 -0.12 -8.44 -14.89
N ALA A 125 0.28 -7.33 -15.51
CA ALA A 125 1.40 -6.53 -15.05
C ALA A 125 1.10 -5.81 -13.73
N ALA A 126 -0.13 -5.33 -13.52
CA ALA A 126 -0.54 -4.70 -12.26
C ALA A 126 -0.53 -5.71 -11.10
N VAL A 127 -1.04 -6.93 -11.30
CA VAL A 127 -0.98 -8.01 -10.29
C VAL A 127 0.47 -8.32 -9.92
N LYS A 128 1.35 -8.50 -10.90
CA LYS A 128 2.77 -8.75 -10.64
C LYS A 128 3.43 -7.60 -9.88
N ARG A 129 3.14 -6.35 -10.25
CA ARG A 129 3.67 -5.15 -9.59
C ARG A 129 3.18 -5.05 -8.15
N MET A 130 1.89 -5.33 -7.91
CA MET A 130 1.34 -5.32 -6.55
C MET A 130 1.98 -6.41 -5.68
N ALA A 131 2.16 -7.62 -6.20
CA ALA A 131 2.83 -8.70 -5.47
C ALA A 131 4.24 -8.27 -5.03
N HIS A 132 5.06 -7.75 -5.94
CA HIS A 132 6.39 -7.26 -5.58
C HIS A 132 6.36 -6.09 -4.59
N ALA A 133 5.40 -5.16 -4.72
CA ALA A 133 5.28 -4.06 -3.79
C ALA A 133 4.90 -4.53 -2.38
N LEU A 134 4.02 -5.55 -2.26
CA LEU A 134 3.67 -6.17 -0.98
C LEU A 134 4.85 -6.95 -0.39
N GLU A 135 5.61 -7.67 -1.22
CA GLU A 135 6.83 -8.38 -0.80
C GLU A 135 7.91 -7.43 -0.27
N ASP A 136 8.00 -6.23 -0.81
CA ASP A 136 9.00 -5.22 -0.41
C ASP A 136 8.54 -4.38 0.80
N TYR A 137 7.24 -4.35 1.10
CA TYR A 137 6.71 -3.55 2.18
C TYR A 137 6.99 -4.18 3.55
N ARG A 138 7.65 -3.45 4.43
CA ARG A 138 8.00 -3.89 5.80
C ARG A 138 7.36 -2.96 6.84
N ILE A 139 6.52 -3.53 7.69
CA ILE A 139 5.98 -2.90 8.90
C ILE A 139 6.29 -3.89 10.03
N LEU A 140 7.06 -3.46 11.05
CA LEU A 140 7.36 -4.28 12.22
C LEU A 140 6.87 -3.57 13.47
N GLY A 141 6.55 -4.36 14.51
CA GLY A 141 6.05 -3.89 15.80
C GLY A 141 4.58 -4.28 16.05
N LEU A 142 3.83 -4.56 14.98
CA LEU A 142 2.45 -5.04 15.07
C LEU A 142 2.11 -5.99 13.90
N THR A 143 1.06 -6.77 14.08
CA THR A 143 0.55 -7.65 13.02
C THR A 143 -0.24 -6.84 12.00
N THR A 144 -0.04 -7.14 10.71
CA THR A 144 -0.75 -6.52 9.60
C THR A 144 -1.29 -7.57 8.64
N ASN A 145 -2.21 -7.16 7.79
CA ASN A 145 -2.79 -8.01 6.75
C ASN A 145 -1.90 -8.17 5.50
N LEU A 146 -0.65 -7.66 5.49
CA LEU A 146 0.26 -7.74 4.34
C LEU A 146 0.45 -9.14 3.78
N PRO A 147 0.73 -10.21 4.61
CA PRO A 147 0.90 -11.56 4.09
C PRO A 147 -0.37 -12.13 3.45
N PHE A 148 -1.52 -11.84 4.06
CA PHE A 148 -2.81 -12.24 3.51
C PHE A 148 -3.08 -11.59 2.15
N LEU A 149 -2.82 -10.29 2.03
CA LEU A 149 -2.98 -9.56 0.77
C LEU A 149 -2.08 -10.11 -0.33
N LEU A 150 -0.84 -10.49 0.00
CA LEU A 150 0.07 -11.12 -0.97
C LEU A 150 -0.51 -12.43 -1.51
N ASP A 151 -1.04 -13.29 -0.63
CA ASP A 151 -1.66 -14.55 -1.03
C ASP A 151 -2.92 -14.32 -1.88
N VAL A 152 -3.75 -13.32 -1.54
CA VAL A 152 -4.91 -12.93 -2.36
C VAL A 152 -4.48 -12.48 -3.75
N ILE A 153 -3.52 -11.56 -3.84
CA ILE A 153 -3.06 -10.97 -5.10
C ILE A 153 -2.42 -12.03 -6.01
N THR A 154 -1.69 -12.97 -5.44
CA THR A 154 -1.01 -14.04 -6.19
C THR A 154 -1.92 -15.20 -6.53
N HIS A 155 -3.14 -15.25 -5.99
CA HIS A 155 -4.09 -16.32 -6.28
C HIS A 155 -4.51 -16.33 -7.77
N PRO A 156 -4.50 -17.52 -8.44
CA PRO A 156 -4.82 -17.60 -9.88
C PRO A 156 -6.18 -17.03 -10.26
N ALA A 157 -7.22 -17.27 -9.44
CA ALA A 157 -8.56 -16.74 -9.67
C ALA A 157 -8.61 -15.21 -9.59
N PHE A 158 -7.83 -14.58 -8.66
CA PHE A 158 -7.68 -13.13 -8.61
C PHE A 158 -7.00 -12.60 -9.89
N GLY A 159 -5.92 -13.26 -10.31
CA GLY A 159 -5.23 -12.94 -11.56
C GLY A 159 -6.15 -12.99 -12.79
N ALA A 160 -7.04 -13.99 -12.84
CA ALA A 160 -8.04 -14.17 -13.88
C ALA A 160 -9.23 -13.19 -13.79
N GLY A 161 -9.36 -12.42 -12.70
CA GLY A 161 -10.48 -11.50 -12.49
C GLY A 161 -11.77 -12.19 -12.02
N GLN A 162 -11.69 -13.42 -11.55
CA GLN A 162 -12.81 -14.18 -10.99
C GLN A 162 -13.03 -13.78 -9.54
N THR A 163 -13.47 -12.53 -9.34
CA THR A 163 -13.66 -11.96 -8.01
C THR A 163 -15.15 -11.72 -7.77
N HIS A 164 -15.62 -12.15 -6.59
CA HIS A 164 -16.99 -11.99 -6.13
C HIS A 164 -17.00 -11.91 -4.60
N THR A 165 -18.15 -11.62 -3.99
CA THR A 165 -18.27 -11.43 -2.53
C THR A 165 -17.88 -12.66 -1.70
N GLY A 166 -17.98 -13.86 -2.26
CA GLY A 166 -17.58 -15.13 -1.63
C GLY A 166 -16.12 -15.53 -1.86
N PHE A 167 -15.32 -14.73 -2.57
CA PHE A 167 -13.96 -15.10 -3.00
C PHE A 167 -13.08 -15.60 -1.86
N ILE A 168 -13.03 -14.89 -0.75
CA ILE A 168 -12.18 -15.26 0.41
C ILE A 168 -12.68 -16.57 1.04
N THR A 169 -13.99 -16.70 1.22
CA THR A 169 -14.57 -17.91 1.81
C THR A 169 -14.33 -19.15 0.95
N GLU A 170 -14.36 -18.99 -0.37
CA GLU A 170 -14.18 -20.08 -1.33
C GLU A 170 -12.70 -20.50 -1.46
N HIS A 171 -11.80 -19.53 -1.60
CA HIS A 171 -10.41 -19.79 -1.96
C HIS A 171 -9.44 -19.80 -0.79
N MET A 172 -9.82 -19.23 0.36
CA MET A 172 -8.97 -19.07 1.55
C MET A 172 -9.69 -19.40 2.86
N PRO A 173 -10.48 -20.50 2.94
CA PRO A 173 -11.36 -20.77 4.09
C PRO A 173 -10.60 -21.03 5.41
N ALA A 174 -9.34 -21.42 5.34
CA ALA A 174 -8.50 -21.73 6.50
C ALA A 174 -7.10 -21.10 6.35
N TRP A 175 -7.07 -19.82 5.91
CA TRP A 175 -5.80 -19.13 5.78
C TRP A 175 -5.11 -18.99 7.14
N SER A 176 -3.81 -19.23 7.15
CA SER A 176 -2.96 -19.10 8.33
C SER A 176 -1.72 -18.27 8.00
N MET A 177 -1.20 -17.57 8.99
CA MET A 177 0.00 -16.77 8.84
C MET A 177 1.19 -17.64 8.37
N PRO A 178 1.86 -17.28 7.26
CA PRO A 178 3.06 -17.99 6.83
C PRO A 178 4.11 -18.00 7.94
N GLN A 179 4.63 -19.18 8.26
CA GLN A 179 5.73 -19.30 9.22
C GLN A 179 7.03 -18.83 8.53
N ALA A 180 7.44 -17.59 8.82
CA ALA A 180 8.77 -17.16 8.42
C ALA A 180 9.82 -17.88 9.28
N GLU A 181 10.79 -18.53 8.65
CA GLU A 181 11.92 -19.13 9.35
C GLU A 181 12.68 -18.06 10.13
N LEU A 182 13.09 -18.37 11.34
CA LEU A 182 13.82 -17.47 12.22
C LEU A 182 15.04 -16.80 11.56
N PRO A 183 15.84 -17.51 10.72
CA PRO A 183 16.94 -16.89 9.98
C PRO A 183 16.54 -15.73 9.07
N ALA A 184 15.39 -15.82 8.39
CA ALA A 184 14.89 -14.74 7.54
C ALA A 184 14.46 -13.50 8.35
N LYS A 185 13.88 -13.72 9.54
CA LYS A 185 13.53 -12.64 10.47
C LYS A 185 14.77 -11.91 11.00
N LEU A 186 15.81 -12.68 11.36
CA LEU A 186 17.09 -12.14 11.83
C LEU A 186 17.85 -11.41 10.71
N ALA A 187 17.88 -11.95 9.51
CA ALA A 187 18.50 -11.30 8.36
C ALA A 187 17.79 -9.98 8.01
N GLY A 188 16.46 -9.94 8.09
CA GLY A 188 15.68 -8.71 7.95
C GLY A 188 16.03 -7.66 9.00
N ALA A 189 16.13 -8.04 10.26
CA ALA A 189 16.49 -7.14 11.36
C ALA A 189 17.94 -6.61 11.25
N LEU A 190 18.87 -7.45 10.82
CA LEU A 190 20.30 -7.08 10.66
C LEU A 190 20.52 -6.11 9.49
N THR A 191 19.78 -6.26 8.38
CA THR A 191 19.89 -5.32 7.25
C THR A 191 19.38 -3.91 7.58
N ILE A 192 18.46 -3.79 8.52
CA ILE A 192 17.93 -2.49 8.95
C ILE A 192 18.95 -1.76 9.84
N ASN A 193 19.66 -2.50 10.69
CA ASN A 193 20.64 -1.92 11.63
C ASN A 193 21.96 -1.46 10.96
N GLN A 194 22.24 -1.88 9.72
CA GLN A 194 23.42 -1.44 8.97
C GLN A 194 23.32 -0.02 8.39
N ARG A 195 22.16 0.64 8.48
CA ARG A 195 21.97 2.03 8.02
C ARG A 195 22.18 3.09 9.12
N VAL A 196 22.53 2.70 10.34
CA VAL A 196 22.95 3.66 11.36
C VAL A 196 24.43 3.97 11.11
N PRO A 197 24.81 5.21 10.77
CA PRO A 197 26.23 5.55 10.68
C PRO A 197 26.85 5.34 12.06
N VAL A 198 27.71 4.35 12.16
CA VAL A 198 28.56 4.17 13.34
C VAL A 198 29.49 5.37 13.36
N ALA A 199 29.25 6.30 14.26
CA ALA A 199 30.23 7.33 14.58
C ALA A 199 31.43 6.62 15.25
N ILE A 200 32.45 6.32 14.45
CA ILE A 200 33.73 5.82 14.99
C ILE A 200 34.38 7.02 15.66
N THR A 201 34.23 7.14 16.96
CA THR A 201 35.07 8.02 17.77
C THR A 201 36.46 7.40 17.87
N THR A 202 37.33 7.69 16.92
CA THR A 202 38.75 7.46 17.06
C THR A 202 39.35 8.66 17.81
N SER A 203 39.67 8.46 19.07
CA SER A 203 40.58 9.33 19.78
C SER A 203 41.98 9.17 19.17
N GLY A 204 42.36 10.06 18.28
CA GLY A 204 43.69 10.07 17.66
C GLY A 204 43.71 11.06 16.50
N SER A 205 44.34 12.20 16.75
CA SER A 205 44.55 13.32 15.83
C SER A 205 45.29 12.88 14.56
N THR A 206 44.58 12.73 13.47
CA THR A 206 45.08 12.99 12.10
C THR A 206 43.88 13.42 11.26
N ALA A 207 43.96 14.61 10.71
CA ALA A 207 42.91 15.16 9.84
C ALA A 207 42.68 14.24 8.65
N VAL A 208 41.59 13.46 8.69
CA VAL A 208 41.12 12.71 7.54
C VAL A 208 40.46 13.71 6.62
N GLN A 209 41.09 13.96 5.47
CA GLN A 209 40.44 14.74 4.39
C GLN A 209 39.16 14.00 3.97
N SER A 210 38.02 14.64 4.22
CA SER A 210 36.72 14.13 3.74
C SER A 210 36.71 14.07 2.20
N THR A 211 36.38 12.91 1.67
CA THR A 211 36.21 12.77 0.22
C THR A 211 34.96 13.52 -0.22
N PRO A 212 34.87 14.01 -1.47
CA PRO A 212 33.66 14.67 -1.99
C PRO A 212 32.39 13.85 -1.82
N TRP A 213 32.49 12.53 -1.78
CA TRP A 213 31.38 11.61 -1.58
C TRP A 213 30.85 11.54 -0.14
N GLN A 214 31.63 12.00 0.84
CA GLN A 214 31.22 12.09 2.24
C GLN A 214 30.58 13.44 2.58
N THR A 215 30.79 14.46 1.73
CA THR A 215 30.22 15.80 1.90
C THR A 215 28.96 16.03 1.06
N LEU A 216 28.71 15.22 0.05
CA LEU A 216 27.46 15.21 -0.70
C LEU A 216 26.45 14.41 0.12
N GLY A 217 25.56 15.08 0.83
CA GLY A 217 24.41 14.48 1.48
C GLY A 217 23.58 13.68 0.48
N SER A 218 22.74 12.78 0.97
CA SER A 218 21.84 11.95 0.14
C SER A 218 21.11 12.80 -0.90
N TRP A 219 21.37 12.52 -2.17
CA TRP A 219 20.62 13.11 -3.28
C TRP A 219 19.16 12.70 -3.17
N SER A 220 18.28 13.64 -2.92
CA SER A 220 16.85 13.46 -3.16
C SER A 220 16.52 14.18 -4.46
N ASN A 221 16.02 13.45 -5.45
CA ASN A 221 15.37 14.07 -6.60
C ASN A 221 14.08 14.73 -6.09
N SER A 222 14.08 16.06 -6.05
CA SER A 222 12.88 16.88 -5.91
C SER A 222 12.03 16.84 -7.17
#